data_8ad660b9abf30bc2ea6200feea00df6a
#
_entry.id   8ad660b9abf30bc2ea6200feea00df6a
#
_cell.length_a   1.000
_cell.length_b   1.000
_cell.length_c   1.000
_cell.angle_alpha   90.00
_cell.angle_beta   90.00
_cell.angle_gamma   90.00
#
_symmetry.space_group_name_H-M   'P 1'
#
loop_
_entity.id
_entity.type
_entity.pdbx_description
1 polymer ?
#
loop_
_entity_poly.entity_id
_entity_poly.type
_entity_poly.pdbx_seq_one_letter_code
_entity_poly.pdbx_strand_id
1 'polypeptide(L)'
;MGDRVRGKTIIVTGAGSIGPGLGNGKAASILYAREGGRVFLVDRDLAAAEETRRAIADVGGESVAFACDVTSSGECRRMVEGCLGAFGGIDVLHNNVGIAIPGGPVELSEDDWDRVMRVNVKSMFLTCKHVLPQMERQGRGVIVNIASHNAVRSLPVIAIAYAASKAAVIAMTREVAMQYAA
;
A
#
# COMPACT_ATOMS: atom_id res chain seq x y z
N MET A 1 12.26 -8.19 20.09
CA MET A 1 11.22 -8.16 19.06
C MET A 1 9.87 -8.14 19.75
N GLY A 2 8.96 -7.29 19.30
CA GLY A 2 7.55 -7.35 19.70
C GLY A 2 6.83 -8.56 19.08
N ASP A 3 5.53 -8.70 19.32
CA ASP A 3 4.75 -9.84 18.82
C ASP A 3 3.33 -9.47 18.33
N ARG A 4 3.08 -8.16 18.14
CA ARG A 4 1.75 -7.65 17.74
C ARG A 4 1.23 -8.26 16.44
N VAL A 5 2.11 -8.60 15.53
CA VAL A 5 1.77 -9.23 14.23
C VAL A 5 2.57 -10.51 13.99
N ARG A 6 2.96 -11.21 15.08
CA ARG A 6 3.74 -12.44 15.01
C ARG A 6 3.08 -13.49 14.09
N GLY A 7 3.85 -13.98 13.11
CA GLY A 7 3.41 -14.99 12.15
C GLY A 7 2.40 -14.50 11.10
N LYS A 8 2.03 -13.20 11.10
CA LYS A 8 1.16 -12.62 10.08
C LYS A 8 1.93 -12.35 8.80
N THR A 9 1.30 -12.57 7.67
CA THR A 9 1.80 -12.20 6.35
C THR A 9 1.22 -10.86 5.93
N ILE A 10 2.10 -9.89 5.67
CA ILE A 10 1.74 -8.51 5.39
C ILE A 10 2.24 -8.10 4.00
N ILE A 11 1.36 -7.74 3.09
CA ILE A 11 1.74 -7.04 1.86
C ILE A 11 1.82 -5.54 2.17
N VAL A 12 2.94 -4.90 1.84
CA VAL A 12 3.10 -3.44 1.90
C VAL A 12 3.39 -2.92 0.50
N THR A 13 2.51 -2.07 -0.04
CA THR A 13 2.72 -1.42 -1.34
C THR A 13 3.44 -0.08 -1.17
N GLY A 14 4.35 0.25 -2.12
CA GLY A 14 5.24 1.39 -1.97
C GLY A 14 6.20 1.18 -0.79
N ALA A 15 6.77 -0.02 -0.70
CA ALA A 15 7.63 -0.43 0.41
C ALA A 15 9.05 0.14 0.34
N GLY A 16 9.45 0.74 -0.78
CA GLY A 16 10.68 1.49 -0.94
C GLY A 16 10.61 2.92 -0.39
N SER A 17 11.64 3.70 -0.69
CA SER A 17 11.67 5.15 -0.43
C SER A 17 12.02 5.91 -1.70
N ILE A 18 11.35 7.03 -1.94
CA ILE A 18 11.72 7.96 -3.01
C ILE A 18 12.80 8.88 -2.44
N GLY A 19 14.04 8.70 -2.90
CA GLY A 19 15.19 9.48 -2.43
C GLY A 19 15.75 9.02 -1.06
N PRO A 20 16.73 9.76 -0.53
CA PRO A 20 17.36 9.42 0.73
C PRO A 20 16.39 9.60 1.91
N GLY A 21 16.34 8.61 2.79
CA GLY A 21 15.53 8.68 4.00
C GLY A 21 14.59 7.50 4.20
N LEU A 22 13.69 7.65 5.16
CA LEU A 22 12.75 6.63 5.59
C LEU A 22 11.33 7.01 5.14
N GLY A 23 10.91 6.52 3.97
CA GLY A 23 9.52 6.67 3.53
C GLY A 23 8.54 5.87 4.40
N ASN A 24 7.26 6.27 4.40
CA ASN A 24 6.23 5.63 5.24
C ASN A 24 6.13 4.13 5.01
N GLY A 25 6.16 3.66 3.75
CA GLY A 25 6.09 2.24 3.43
C GLY A 25 7.29 1.45 3.93
N LYS A 26 8.51 1.99 3.78
CA LYS A 26 9.74 1.41 4.33
C LYS A 26 9.68 1.33 5.86
N ALA A 27 9.28 2.44 6.52
CA ALA A 27 9.15 2.50 7.97
C ALA A 27 8.12 1.48 8.50
N ALA A 28 6.95 1.42 7.90
CA ALA A 28 5.91 0.46 8.26
C ALA A 28 6.39 -0.99 8.10
N SER A 29 7.07 -1.29 6.98
CA SER A 29 7.60 -2.62 6.68
C SER A 29 8.60 -3.09 7.74
N ILE A 30 9.55 -2.22 8.13
CA ILE A 30 10.53 -2.52 9.18
C ILE A 30 9.84 -2.73 10.54
N LEU A 31 8.82 -1.90 10.85
CA LEU A 31 8.06 -2.04 12.10
C LEU A 31 7.27 -3.35 12.13
N TYR A 32 6.60 -3.73 11.05
CA TYR A 32 5.90 -5.02 10.96
C TYR A 32 6.86 -6.19 11.19
N ALA A 33 8.04 -6.15 10.57
CA ALA A 33 9.04 -7.20 10.75
C ALA A 33 9.55 -7.26 12.20
N ARG A 34 9.81 -6.11 12.85
CA ARG A 34 10.19 -6.04 14.28
C ARG A 34 9.11 -6.59 15.21
N GLU A 35 7.85 -6.53 14.81
CA GLU A 35 6.71 -7.08 15.55
C GLU A 35 6.38 -8.53 15.16
N GLY A 36 7.30 -9.22 14.48
CA GLY A 36 7.24 -10.64 14.18
C GLY A 36 6.42 -11.00 12.93
N GLY A 37 6.08 -10.02 12.08
CA GLY A 37 5.41 -10.24 10.81
C GLY A 37 6.37 -10.65 9.69
N ARG A 38 5.87 -11.40 8.70
CA ARG A 38 6.54 -11.71 7.43
C ARG A 38 6.07 -10.70 6.39
N VAL A 39 6.98 -9.94 5.80
CA VAL A 39 6.61 -8.77 4.97
C VAL A 39 6.89 -9.02 3.50
N PHE A 40 5.85 -8.95 2.67
CA PHE A 40 5.94 -8.95 1.22
C PHE A 40 6.02 -7.50 0.73
N LEU A 41 7.23 -7.09 0.34
CA LEU A 41 7.59 -5.71 0.00
C LEU A 41 7.34 -5.45 -1.47
N VAL A 42 6.35 -4.65 -1.76
CA VAL A 42 5.90 -4.35 -3.13
C VAL A 42 6.28 -2.93 -3.50
N ASP A 43 7.06 -2.78 -4.56
CA ASP A 43 7.37 -1.49 -5.16
C ASP A 43 7.51 -1.63 -6.68
N ARG A 44 7.29 -0.57 -7.44
CA ARG A 44 7.58 -0.55 -8.87
C ARG A 44 9.08 -0.57 -9.13
N ASP A 45 9.85 0.00 -8.21
CA ASP A 45 11.32 -0.03 -8.18
C ASP A 45 11.77 -1.18 -7.27
N LEU A 46 12.18 -2.28 -7.89
CA LEU A 46 12.68 -3.45 -7.17
C LEU A 46 13.91 -3.13 -6.31
N ALA A 47 14.78 -2.24 -6.77
CA ALA A 47 15.99 -1.88 -6.02
C ALA A 47 15.64 -1.19 -4.69
N ALA A 48 14.62 -0.30 -4.71
CA ALA A 48 14.12 0.36 -3.50
C ALA A 48 13.45 -0.64 -2.52
N ALA A 49 12.71 -1.65 -3.04
CA ALA A 49 12.16 -2.73 -2.22
C ALA A 49 13.26 -3.61 -1.62
N GLU A 50 14.32 -3.91 -2.38
CA GLU A 50 15.48 -4.69 -1.92
C GLU A 50 16.29 -3.97 -0.83
N GLU A 51 16.38 -2.65 -0.87
CA GLU A 51 16.97 -1.88 0.23
C GLU A 51 16.18 -2.06 1.53
N THR A 52 14.84 -2.04 1.44
CA THR A 52 13.98 -2.29 2.59
C THR A 52 14.11 -3.72 3.09
N ARG A 53 14.23 -4.69 2.18
CA ARG A 53 14.47 -6.11 2.53
C ARG A 53 15.77 -6.27 3.33
N ARG A 54 16.85 -5.62 2.88
CA ARG A 54 18.13 -5.63 3.61
C ARG A 54 18.00 -5.05 5.01
N ALA A 55 17.35 -3.89 5.14
CA ALA A 55 17.09 -3.26 6.44
C ALA A 55 16.24 -4.14 7.39
N ILE A 56 15.33 -4.95 6.84
CA ILE A 56 14.56 -5.93 7.62
C ILE A 56 15.44 -7.10 8.03
N ALA A 57 16.31 -7.59 7.16
CA ALA A 57 17.26 -8.68 7.49
C ALA A 57 18.24 -8.26 8.60
N ASP A 58 18.71 -7.00 8.60
CA ASP A 58 19.59 -6.47 9.64
C ASP A 58 18.97 -6.47 11.05
N VAL A 59 17.64 -6.49 11.14
CA VAL A 59 16.92 -6.61 12.42
C VAL A 59 16.37 -8.02 12.67
N GLY A 60 16.82 -9.01 11.87
CA GLY A 60 16.43 -10.42 12.00
C GLY A 60 14.99 -10.72 11.56
N GLY A 61 14.39 -9.87 10.74
CA GLY A 61 13.05 -10.06 10.21
C GLY A 61 13.03 -10.87 8.90
N GLU A 62 11.85 -11.35 8.53
CA GLU A 62 11.61 -12.11 7.29
C GLU A 62 10.85 -11.25 6.27
N SER A 63 11.39 -11.15 5.05
CA SER A 63 10.73 -10.40 3.97
C SER A 63 11.15 -10.85 2.58
N VAL A 64 10.28 -10.59 1.59
CA VAL A 64 10.51 -10.82 0.17
C VAL A 64 10.22 -9.53 -0.59
N ALA A 65 11.13 -9.11 -1.48
CA ALA A 65 10.93 -7.97 -2.37
C ALA A 65 10.29 -8.41 -3.69
N PHE A 66 9.35 -7.62 -4.20
CA PHE A 66 8.61 -7.92 -5.42
C PHE A 66 8.35 -6.65 -6.25
N ALA A 67 8.72 -6.70 -7.53
CA ALA A 67 8.45 -5.59 -8.47
C ALA A 67 7.00 -5.63 -8.93
N CYS A 68 6.26 -4.53 -8.74
CA CYS A 68 4.87 -4.42 -9.18
C CYS A 68 4.43 -2.97 -9.34
N ASP A 69 3.91 -2.63 -10.52
CA ASP A 69 3.10 -1.43 -10.69
C ASP A 69 1.65 -1.73 -10.25
N VAL A 70 1.29 -1.24 -9.08
CA VAL A 70 -0.06 -1.43 -8.50
C VAL A 70 -1.18 -0.74 -9.30
N THR A 71 -0.85 0.04 -10.31
CA THR A 71 -1.84 0.59 -11.27
C THR A 71 -2.21 -0.39 -12.38
N SER A 72 -1.51 -1.54 -12.46
CA SER A 72 -1.75 -2.63 -13.40
C SER A 72 -2.48 -3.80 -12.73
N SER A 73 -3.68 -4.13 -13.22
CA SER A 73 -4.47 -5.23 -12.67
C SER A 73 -3.76 -6.59 -12.80
N GLY A 74 -3.07 -6.83 -13.93
CA GLY A 74 -2.30 -8.06 -14.15
C GLY A 74 -1.14 -8.19 -13.19
N GLU A 75 -0.47 -7.07 -12.85
CA GLU A 75 0.63 -7.07 -11.88
C GLU A 75 0.13 -7.26 -10.45
N CYS A 76 -1.00 -6.65 -10.08
CA CYS A 76 -1.63 -6.90 -8.78
C CYS A 76 -2.01 -8.39 -8.60
N ARG A 77 -2.46 -9.06 -9.66
CA ARG A 77 -2.71 -10.50 -9.62
C ARG A 77 -1.42 -11.28 -9.35
N ARG A 78 -0.33 -11.01 -10.11
CA ARG A 78 0.98 -11.65 -9.89
C ARG A 78 1.55 -11.38 -8.50
N MET A 79 1.33 -10.18 -7.95
CA MET A 79 1.69 -9.82 -6.57
C MET A 79 1.02 -10.77 -5.56
N VAL A 80 -0.27 -11.02 -5.71
CA VAL A 80 -1.00 -11.97 -4.83
C VAL A 80 -0.47 -13.39 -4.98
N GLU A 81 -0.30 -13.86 -6.21
CA GLU A 81 0.27 -15.19 -6.50
C GLU A 81 1.68 -15.34 -5.90
N GLY A 82 2.54 -14.31 -6.05
CA GLY A 82 3.88 -14.29 -5.49
C GLY A 82 3.89 -14.31 -3.95
N CYS A 83 3.01 -13.56 -3.32
CA CYS A 83 2.88 -13.55 -1.86
C CYS A 83 2.40 -14.90 -1.32
N LEU A 84 1.42 -15.51 -1.99
CA LEU A 84 0.93 -16.86 -1.63
C LEU A 84 2.00 -17.93 -1.82
N GLY A 85 2.78 -17.84 -2.89
CA GLY A 85 3.91 -18.74 -3.12
C GLY A 85 5.00 -18.63 -2.06
N ALA A 86 5.28 -17.40 -1.60
CA ALA A 86 6.32 -17.16 -0.60
C ALA A 86 5.88 -17.54 0.83
N PHE A 87 4.64 -17.20 1.21
CA PHE A 87 4.19 -17.23 2.60
C PHE A 87 2.90 -18.03 2.87
N GLY A 88 2.23 -18.51 1.84
CA GLY A 88 1.06 -19.37 1.95
C GLY A 88 -0.26 -18.66 2.31
N GLY A 89 -0.26 -17.34 2.58
CA GLY A 89 -1.46 -16.60 2.96
C GLY A 89 -1.24 -15.10 2.98
N ILE A 90 -2.32 -14.32 3.19
CA ILE A 90 -2.29 -12.85 3.28
C ILE A 90 -3.16 -12.44 4.45
N ASP A 91 -2.58 -11.99 5.55
CA ASP A 91 -3.33 -11.52 6.73
C ASP A 91 -3.56 -10.00 6.70
N VAL A 92 -2.62 -9.23 6.14
CA VAL A 92 -2.71 -7.76 6.08
C VAL A 92 -2.33 -7.26 4.69
N LEU A 93 -3.15 -6.36 4.14
CA LEU A 93 -2.82 -5.53 2.98
C LEU A 93 -2.63 -4.09 3.45
N HIS A 94 -1.40 -3.57 3.36
CA HIS A 94 -1.09 -2.17 3.66
C HIS A 94 -0.90 -1.38 2.35
N ASN A 95 -1.93 -0.68 1.93
CA ASN A 95 -1.93 0.20 0.76
C ASN A 95 -1.35 1.57 1.11
N ASN A 96 -0.09 1.78 0.73
CA ASN A 96 0.62 3.02 1.05
C ASN A 96 0.97 3.85 -0.20
N VAL A 97 0.94 3.29 -1.41
CA VAL A 97 1.29 4.04 -2.63
C VAL A 97 0.43 5.30 -2.78
N GLY A 98 1.10 6.41 -3.11
CA GLY A 98 0.42 7.65 -3.39
C GLY A 98 1.38 8.73 -3.87
N ILE A 99 0.86 9.63 -4.70
CA ILE A 99 1.56 10.81 -5.21
C ILE A 99 0.73 12.06 -4.93
N ALA A 100 1.39 13.20 -4.82
CA ALA A 100 0.76 14.50 -4.75
C ALA A 100 1.37 15.40 -5.83
N ILE A 101 0.51 16.08 -6.59
CA ILE A 101 0.90 17.10 -7.55
C ILE A 101 0.22 18.39 -7.12
N PRO A 102 0.98 19.45 -6.80
CA PRO A 102 0.42 20.74 -6.44
C PRO A 102 -0.37 21.36 -7.61
N GLY A 103 -1.41 22.10 -7.29
CA GLY A 103 -2.23 22.88 -8.24
C GLY A 103 -3.70 22.90 -7.84
N GLY A 104 -4.35 24.01 -8.18
CA GLY A 104 -5.79 24.21 -8.12
C GLY A 104 -6.49 23.76 -9.42
N PRO A 105 -7.78 24.04 -9.58
CA PRO A 105 -8.56 23.58 -10.74
C PRO A 105 -8.18 24.28 -12.06
N VAL A 106 -7.47 25.39 -12.02
CA VAL A 106 -7.03 26.15 -13.20
C VAL A 106 -5.62 25.76 -13.61
N GLU A 107 -4.73 25.49 -12.64
CA GLU A 107 -3.30 25.23 -12.86
C GLU A 107 -3.00 23.75 -13.13
N LEU A 108 -3.80 22.84 -12.57
CA LEU A 108 -3.56 21.41 -12.71
C LEU A 108 -4.03 20.92 -14.07
N SER A 109 -3.17 20.19 -14.79
CA SER A 109 -3.55 19.57 -16.08
C SER A 109 -4.51 18.39 -15.86
N GLU A 110 -5.33 18.06 -16.85
CA GLU A 110 -6.18 16.87 -16.85
C GLU A 110 -5.34 15.58 -16.71
N ASP A 111 -4.20 15.51 -17.41
CA ASP A 111 -3.28 14.37 -17.32
C ASP A 111 -2.73 14.16 -15.90
N ASP A 112 -2.40 15.24 -15.19
CA ASP A 112 -1.92 15.16 -13.81
C ASP A 112 -3.05 14.80 -12.84
N TRP A 113 -4.25 15.30 -13.06
CA TRP A 113 -5.44 14.87 -12.33
C TRP A 113 -5.66 13.36 -12.48
N ASP A 114 -5.70 12.87 -13.71
CA ASP A 114 -5.91 11.45 -14.03
C ASP A 114 -4.78 10.59 -13.47
N ARG A 115 -3.54 11.06 -13.54
CA ARG A 115 -2.39 10.38 -12.96
C ARG A 115 -2.52 10.24 -11.45
N VAL A 116 -2.91 11.29 -10.73
CA VAL A 116 -3.13 11.24 -9.27
C VAL A 116 -4.26 10.26 -8.93
N MET A 117 -5.40 10.34 -9.63
CA MET A 117 -6.53 9.43 -9.40
C MET A 117 -6.17 7.97 -9.70
N ARG A 118 -5.44 7.72 -10.77
CA ARG A 118 -4.96 6.38 -11.13
C ARG A 118 -4.02 5.81 -10.09
N VAL A 119 -3.05 6.60 -9.60
CA VAL A 119 -2.05 6.13 -8.65
C VAL A 119 -2.63 6.02 -7.24
N ASN A 120 -3.47 6.96 -6.78
CA ASN A 120 -3.91 7.02 -5.39
C ASN A 120 -5.20 6.24 -5.13
N VAL A 121 -6.09 6.12 -6.12
CA VAL A 121 -7.41 5.50 -5.94
C VAL A 121 -7.49 4.16 -6.68
N LYS A 122 -7.24 4.16 -8.00
CA LYS A 122 -7.35 2.94 -8.80
C LYS A 122 -6.38 1.85 -8.34
N SER A 123 -5.17 2.21 -7.90
CA SER A 123 -4.21 1.24 -7.35
C SER A 123 -4.77 0.51 -6.13
N MET A 124 -5.34 1.24 -5.18
CA MET A 124 -5.94 0.65 -3.96
C MET A 124 -7.16 -0.21 -4.30
N PHE A 125 -7.98 0.22 -5.27
CA PHE A 125 -9.07 -0.62 -5.78
C PHE A 125 -8.53 -1.94 -6.36
N LEU A 126 -7.47 -1.89 -7.18
CA LEU A 126 -6.91 -3.08 -7.82
C LEU A 126 -6.25 -4.03 -6.82
N THR A 127 -5.51 -3.52 -5.85
CA THR A 127 -4.92 -4.36 -4.80
C THR A 127 -6.00 -5.03 -3.95
N CYS A 128 -7.04 -4.29 -3.53
CA CYS A 128 -8.19 -4.86 -2.83
C CYS A 128 -8.90 -5.92 -3.68
N LYS A 129 -9.18 -5.63 -4.95
CA LYS A 129 -9.82 -6.55 -5.90
C LYS A 129 -9.16 -7.93 -5.95
N HIS A 130 -7.82 -7.95 -5.92
CA HIS A 130 -7.07 -9.20 -6.05
C HIS A 130 -6.76 -9.87 -4.70
N VAL A 131 -6.69 -9.10 -3.60
CA VAL A 131 -6.41 -9.65 -2.25
C VAL A 131 -7.67 -10.15 -1.55
N LEU A 132 -8.79 -9.44 -1.65
CA LEU A 132 -10.03 -9.77 -0.95
C LEU A 132 -10.51 -11.22 -1.16
N PRO A 133 -10.50 -11.80 -2.38
CA PRO A 133 -10.93 -13.19 -2.55
C PRO A 133 -10.08 -14.19 -1.76
N GLN A 134 -8.80 -13.87 -1.50
CA GLN A 134 -7.96 -14.70 -0.65
C GLN A 134 -8.31 -14.53 0.83
N MET A 135 -8.55 -13.31 1.29
CA MET A 135 -8.97 -13.04 2.67
C MET A 135 -10.32 -13.69 2.99
N GLU A 136 -11.27 -13.66 2.04
CA GLU A 136 -12.55 -14.36 2.16
C GLU A 136 -12.36 -15.88 2.32
N ARG A 137 -11.55 -16.52 1.46
CA ARG A 137 -11.24 -17.96 1.59
C ARG A 137 -10.58 -18.31 2.94
N GLN A 138 -9.82 -17.40 3.51
CA GLN A 138 -9.19 -17.57 4.82
C GLN A 138 -10.12 -17.29 6.00
N GLY A 139 -11.29 -16.67 5.76
CA GLY A 139 -12.21 -16.20 6.80
C GLY A 139 -11.62 -15.09 7.69
N ARG A 140 -10.56 -14.44 7.25
CA ARG A 140 -9.89 -13.36 7.99
C ARG A 140 -9.01 -12.50 7.09
N GLY A 141 -8.85 -11.23 7.44
CA GLY A 141 -7.96 -10.29 6.79
C GLY A 141 -8.10 -8.90 7.36
N VAL A 142 -7.10 -8.06 7.17
CA VAL A 142 -7.12 -6.64 7.53
C VAL A 142 -6.59 -5.82 6.37
N ILE A 143 -7.29 -4.74 6.01
CA ILE A 143 -6.83 -3.79 5.00
C ILE A 143 -6.57 -2.44 5.67
N VAL A 144 -5.36 -1.92 5.47
CA VAL A 144 -4.97 -0.58 5.90
C VAL A 144 -4.75 0.27 4.65
N ASN A 145 -5.56 1.30 4.47
CA ASN A 145 -5.43 2.25 3.37
C ASN A 145 -4.91 3.59 3.89
N ILE A 146 -3.77 4.06 3.38
CA ILE A 146 -3.18 5.34 3.78
C ILE A 146 -3.93 6.48 3.11
N ALA A 147 -4.83 7.12 3.87
CA ALA A 147 -5.48 8.36 3.49
C ALA A 147 -4.57 9.59 3.78
N SER A 148 -5.16 10.70 4.08
CA SER A 148 -4.47 11.93 4.47
C SER A 148 -5.43 12.84 5.22
N HIS A 149 -4.90 13.71 6.10
CA HIS A 149 -5.70 14.78 6.68
C HIS A 149 -6.21 15.78 5.62
N ASN A 150 -5.54 15.90 4.46
CA ASN A 150 -6.04 16.64 3.30
C ASN A 150 -7.38 16.13 2.76
N ALA A 151 -7.79 14.92 3.10
CA ALA A 151 -9.11 14.39 2.76
C ALA A 151 -10.26 15.09 3.51
N VAL A 152 -9.96 15.73 4.65
CA VAL A 152 -10.95 16.30 5.57
C VAL A 152 -10.66 17.76 5.96
N ARG A 153 -9.48 18.28 5.63
CA ARG A 153 -9.05 19.65 5.91
C ARG A 153 -8.19 20.20 4.80
N SER A 154 -8.38 21.47 4.46
CA SER A 154 -7.48 22.17 3.52
C SER A 154 -6.14 22.49 4.19
N LEU A 155 -5.07 22.43 3.41
CA LEU A 155 -3.72 22.85 3.79
C LEU A 155 -3.29 24.09 3.00
N PRO A 156 -2.27 24.83 3.46
CA PRO A 156 -1.72 25.97 2.73
C PRO A 156 -1.20 25.62 1.33
N VAL A 157 -0.71 24.38 1.12
CA VAL A 157 -0.33 23.89 -0.21
C VAL A 157 -1.54 23.29 -0.89
N ILE A 158 -2.00 23.93 -1.98
CA ILE A 158 -3.14 23.47 -2.76
C ILE A 158 -2.72 22.29 -3.62
N ALA A 159 -3.42 21.17 -3.47
CA ALA A 159 -3.24 19.94 -4.26
C ALA A 159 -4.61 19.27 -4.43
N ILE A 160 -5.45 19.84 -5.31
CA ILE A 160 -6.86 19.45 -5.42
C ILE A 160 -7.07 17.97 -5.76
N ALA A 161 -6.32 17.42 -6.72
CA ALA A 161 -6.40 16.01 -7.10
C ALA A 161 -5.99 15.10 -5.93
N TYR A 162 -4.93 15.47 -5.19
CA TYR A 162 -4.51 14.71 -4.01
C TYR A 162 -5.58 14.69 -2.93
N ALA A 163 -6.14 15.84 -2.57
CA ALA A 163 -7.21 15.93 -1.56
C ALA A 163 -8.43 15.10 -1.97
N ALA A 164 -8.90 15.25 -3.21
CA ALA A 164 -10.01 14.48 -3.78
C ALA A 164 -9.71 12.96 -3.75
N SER A 165 -8.51 12.55 -4.16
CA SER A 165 -8.12 11.15 -4.16
C SER A 165 -8.08 10.54 -2.76
N LYS A 166 -7.61 11.28 -1.76
CA LYS A 166 -7.56 10.80 -0.38
C LYS A 166 -8.94 10.77 0.30
N ALA A 167 -9.86 11.64 -0.10
CA ALA A 167 -11.27 11.55 0.28
C ALA A 167 -11.94 10.31 -0.34
N ALA A 168 -11.66 10.03 -1.62
CA ALA A 168 -12.14 8.82 -2.29
C ALA A 168 -11.62 7.53 -1.59
N VAL A 169 -10.37 7.52 -1.13
CA VAL A 169 -9.81 6.38 -0.34
C VAL A 169 -10.61 6.15 0.95
N ILE A 170 -11.01 7.22 1.67
CA ILE A 170 -11.85 7.09 2.87
C ILE A 170 -13.21 6.48 2.53
N ALA A 171 -13.87 6.98 1.49
CA ALA A 171 -15.15 6.44 1.04
C ALA A 171 -15.05 4.97 0.64
N MET A 172 -14.08 4.63 -0.22
CA MET A 172 -13.83 3.26 -0.66
C MET A 172 -13.54 2.32 0.53
N THR A 173 -12.80 2.78 1.52
CA THR A 173 -12.49 1.97 2.73
C THR A 173 -13.76 1.60 3.50
N ARG A 174 -14.72 2.53 3.62
CA ARG A 174 -16.00 2.27 4.29
C ARG A 174 -16.84 1.25 3.52
N GLU A 175 -16.95 1.40 2.19
CA GLU A 175 -17.73 0.49 1.34
C GLU A 175 -17.15 -0.93 1.37
N VAL A 176 -15.82 -1.07 1.28
CA VAL A 176 -15.16 -2.38 1.40
C VAL A 176 -15.40 -2.99 2.78
N ALA A 177 -15.29 -2.19 3.85
CA ALA A 177 -15.54 -2.67 5.20
C ALA A 177 -16.99 -3.14 5.38
N MET A 178 -17.98 -2.40 4.87
CA MET A 178 -19.39 -2.78 4.94
C MET A 178 -19.69 -4.08 4.18
N GLN A 179 -19.05 -4.27 3.03
CA GLN A 179 -19.28 -5.46 2.20
C GLN A 179 -18.63 -6.72 2.79
N TYR A 180 -17.49 -6.61 3.46
CA TYR A 180 -16.65 -7.74 3.89
C TYR A 180 -16.51 -7.88 5.41
N ALA A 181 -17.25 -7.09 6.22
CA ALA A 181 -17.24 -7.14 7.68
C ALA A 181 -18.28 -8.14 8.24
N ALA A 182 -18.35 -9.35 7.68
CA ALA A 182 -19.27 -10.39 8.14
C ALA A 182 -18.64 -11.29 9.20
#